data_579f86ac304094e13a32cc73a0d61cf1
#
_entry.id   579f86ac304094e13a32cc73a0d61cf1
#
_cell.length_a   1.000
_cell.length_b   1.000
_cell.length_c   1.000
_cell.angle_alpha   90.00
_cell.angle_beta   90.00
_cell.angle_gamma   90.00
#
_symmetry.space_group_name_H-M   'P 1'
#
loop_
_entity.id
_entity.type
_entity.pdbx_description
1 polymer ?
#
loop_
_entity_poly.entity_id
_entity_poly.type
_entity_poly.pdbx_seq_one_letter_code
_entity_poly.pdbx_strand_id
1 'polypeptide(L)'
;SWEKWCETYQWDSFEGYDYVNFEPLFGHQYSHVYIDFKGIKDPYMQKKGIDYAENTRRATLANQAYCIRNPKQFEGYSALEWGLTACDGPAYDKRVWKGQEINFQEYSARGAAATRIVDDGTIAPTAAGGSIPYAPEVCIPTLAHLWNTYSDNLVGEFGFKDAFNRTYTFNASQPDGWFDKDYLG
;
A
#
# COMPACT_ATOMS: atom_id res chain seq x y z
N SER A 1 -14.38 2.23 -27.18
CA SER A 1 -15.12 3.32 -26.49
C SER A 1 -14.78 3.34 -25.02
N TRP A 2 -15.04 4.44 -24.33
CA TRP A 2 -14.86 4.57 -22.87
C TRP A 2 -15.71 3.55 -22.09
N GLU A 3 -16.90 3.28 -22.54
CA GLU A 3 -17.78 2.25 -21.98
C GLU A 3 -17.11 0.87 -21.97
N LYS A 4 -16.46 0.48 -23.07
CA LYS A 4 -15.68 -0.77 -23.15
C LYS A 4 -14.51 -0.81 -22.15
N TRP A 5 -13.86 0.31 -21.94
CA TRP A 5 -12.81 0.41 -20.91
C TRP A 5 -13.38 0.18 -19.52
N CYS A 6 -14.49 0.83 -19.20
CA CYS A 6 -15.13 0.69 -17.87
C CYS A 6 -15.71 -0.70 -17.58
N GLU A 7 -15.93 -1.54 -18.60
CA GLU A 7 -16.35 -2.94 -18.41
C GLU A 7 -15.29 -3.78 -17.65
N THR A 8 -14.02 -3.33 -17.66
CA THR A 8 -12.93 -4.01 -16.93
C THR A 8 -12.83 -3.58 -15.47
N TYR A 9 -13.56 -2.56 -15.05
CA TYR A 9 -13.53 -2.07 -13.68
C TYR A 9 -14.17 -3.08 -12.72
N GLN A 10 -13.45 -3.38 -11.66
CA GLN A 10 -13.90 -4.27 -10.60
C GLN A 10 -14.43 -3.42 -9.43
N TRP A 11 -15.68 -3.01 -9.51
CA TRP A 11 -16.34 -2.30 -8.42
C TRP A 11 -16.80 -3.29 -7.35
N ASP A 12 -16.22 -3.21 -6.16
CA ASP A 12 -16.58 -4.10 -5.06
C ASP A 12 -16.28 -3.42 -3.71
N SER A 13 -16.78 -4.02 -2.62
CA SER A 13 -16.55 -3.58 -1.25
C SER A 13 -15.33 -4.29 -0.67
N PHE A 14 -14.38 -3.52 -0.11
CA PHE A 14 -13.24 -4.06 0.60
C PHE A 14 -12.96 -3.22 1.85
N GLU A 15 -12.79 -3.88 3.00
CA GLU A 15 -12.55 -3.25 4.32
C GLU A 15 -13.56 -2.13 4.65
N GLY A 16 -14.81 -2.28 4.21
CA GLY A 16 -15.89 -1.31 4.45
C GLY A 16 -15.97 -0.14 3.47
N TYR A 17 -15.20 -0.15 2.40
CA TYR A 17 -15.20 0.87 1.36
C TYR A 17 -15.59 0.28 0.00
N ASP A 18 -16.49 0.96 -0.71
CA ASP A 18 -16.88 0.62 -2.08
C ASP A 18 -16.09 1.47 -3.07
N TYR A 19 -15.31 0.84 -3.94
CA TYR A 19 -14.46 1.53 -4.93
C TYR A 19 -14.13 0.62 -6.11
N VAL A 20 -13.52 1.16 -7.16
CA VAL A 20 -12.92 0.36 -8.24
C VAL A 20 -11.69 -0.31 -7.67
N ASN A 21 -11.76 -1.62 -7.44
CA ASN A 21 -10.70 -2.39 -6.82
C ASN A 21 -9.49 -2.58 -7.76
N PHE A 22 -8.32 -2.37 -7.23
CA PHE A 22 -7.03 -2.69 -7.79
C PHE A 22 -6.06 -2.87 -6.62
N GLU A 23 -5.19 -3.89 -6.63
CA GLU A 23 -4.48 -4.29 -5.43
C GLU A 23 -3.39 -3.29 -5.00
N PRO A 24 -2.37 -2.98 -5.86
CA PRO A 24 -1.32 -2.05 -5.50
C PRO A 24 -1.83 -0.60 -5.46
N LEU A 25 -1.56 0.10 -4.37
CA LEU A 25 -2.09 1.44 -4.17
C LEU A 25 -1.60 2.45 -5.23
N PHE A 26 -0.40 2.26 -5.82
CA PHE A 26 0.12 3.12 -6.88
C PHE A 26 -0.83 3.21 -8.09
N GLY A 27 -1.56 2.14 -8.40
CA GLY A 27 -2.50 2.14 -9.53
C GLY A 27 -3.64 3.15 -9.38
N HIS A 28 -3.98 3.52 -8.14
CA HIS A 28 -4.94 4.57 -7.83
C HIS A 28 -4.33 5.98 -7.84
N GLN A 29 -3.00 6.10 -7.76
CA GLN A 29 -2.28 7.37 -7.63
C GLN A 29 -1.72 7.86 -8.96
N TYR A 30 -1.30 6.95 -9.82
CA TYR A 30 -0.42 7.21 -10.96
C TYR A 30 -0.95 8.28 -11.93
N SER A 31 -2.21 8.18 -12.33
CA SER A 31 -2.81 9.13 -13.26
C SER A 31 -2.99 10.54 -12.66
N HIS A 32 -3.12 10.64 -11.33
CA HIS A 32 -3.28 11.90 -10.63
C HIS A 32 -2.00 12.77 -10.61
N VAL A 33 -0.84 12.20 -10.94
CA VAL A 33 0.41 12.97 -11.10
C VAL A 33 0.29 14.02 -12.20
N TYR A 34 -0.54 13.74 -13.22
CA TYR A 34 -0.71 14.59 -14.40
C TYR A 34 -2.07 15.27 -14.46
N ILE A 35 -3.09 14.75 -13.77
CA ILE A 35 -4.48 15.21 -13.89
C ILE A 35 -5.08 15.34 -12.49
N ASP A 36 -5.60 16.52 -12.17
CA ASP A 36 -6.44 16.69 -10.98
C ASP A 36 -7.84 16.13 -11.25
N PHE A 37 -8.11 14.96 -10.73
CA PHE A 37 -9.39 14.28 -10.90
C PHE A 37 -10.48 14.70 -9.89
N LYS A 38 -10.23 15.70 -9.03
CA LYS A 38 -11.25 16.19 -8.11
C LYS A 38 -12.41 16.79 -8.90
N GLY A 39 -13.61 16.31 -8.63
CA GLY A 39 -14.83 16.73 -9.32
C GLY A 39 -15.00 16.15 -10.72
N ILE A 40 -14.02 15.44 -11.29
CA ILE A 40 -14.15 14.80 -12.59
C ILE A 40 -14.91 13.48 -12.44
N LYS A 41 -16.08 13.42 -13.10
CA LYS A 41 -16.95 12.24 -13.10
C LYS A 41 -17.34 11.90 -14.51
N ASP A 42 -16.85 10.80 -15.02
CA ASP A 42 -17.38 10.19 -16.23
C ASP A 42 -18.75 9.52 -15.97
N PRO A 43 -19.43 9.00 -16.98
CA PRO A 43 -20.72 8.33 -16.81
C PRO A 43 -20.67 7.13 -15.85
N TYR A 44 -19.53 6.45 -15.73
CA TYR A 44 -19.36 5.35 -14.79
C TYR A 44 -19.34 5.86 -13.34
N MET A 45 -18.46 6.83 -13.05
CA MET A 45 -18.34 7.41 -11.70
C MET A 45 -19.58 8.21 -11.30
N GLN A 46 -20.30 8.83 -12.25
CA GLN A 46 -21.60 9.45 -11.98
C GLN A 46 -22.61 8.43 -11.43
N LYS A 47 -22.68 7.23 -12.03
CA LYS A 47 -23.54 6.14 -11.52
C LYS A 47 -23.12 5.63 -10.15
N LYS A 48 -21.85 5.73 -9.81
CA LYS A 48 -21.30 5.34 -8.49
C LYS A 48 -21.41 6.46 -7.45
N GLY A 49 -21.73 7.68 -7.84
CA GLY A 49 -21.93 8.84 -6.96
C GLY A 49 -20.65 9.48 -6.45
N ILE A 50 -19.47 9.07 -6.93
CA ILE A 50 -18.15 9.58 -6.52
C ILE A 50 -17.33 10.05 -7.73
N ASP A 51 -16.22 10.72 -7.48
CA ASP A 51 -15.18 11.01 -8.46
C ASP A 51 -13.97 10.08 -8.29
N TYR A 52 -12.98 10.19 -9.17
CA TYR A 52 -11.78 9.36 -9.08
C TYR A 52 -10.87 9.73 -7.89
N ALA A 53 -10.91 10.98 -7.41
CA ALA A 53 -10.17 11.36 -6.21
C ALA A 53 -10.75 10.70 -4.96
N GLU A 54 -12.09 10.67 -4.83
CA GLU A 54 -12.76 9.92 -3.76
C GLU A 54 -12.53 8.40 -3.88
N ASN A 55 -12.47 7.85 -5.09
CA ASN A 55 -12.10 6.46 -5.32
C ASN A 55 -10.70 6.15 -4.77
N THR A 56 -9.71 7.01 -5.06
CA THR A 56 -8.34 6.87 -4.56
C THR A 56 -8.28 7.03 -3.03
N ARG A 57 -9.06 7.96 -2.47
CA ARG A 57 -9.21 8.10 -1.02
C ARG A 57 -9.71 6.80 -0.39
N ARG A 58 -10.76 6.20 -0.92
CA ARG A 58 -11.32 4.94 -0.41
C ARG A 58 -10.33 3.79 -0.52
N ALA A 59 -9.61 3.67 -1.63
CA ALA A 59 -8.55 2.68 -1.78
C ALA A 59 -7.44 2.85 -0.73
N THR A 60 -7.04 4.09 -0.44
CA THR A 60 -6.05 4.42 0.60
C THR A 60 -6.53 3.98 1.99
N LEU A 61 -7.77 4.33 2.35
CA LEU A 61 -8.35 3.95 3.64
C LEU A 61 -8.57 2.44 3.78
N ALA A 62 -8.95 1.77 2.70
CA ALA A 62 -9.08 0.31 2.66
C ALA A 62 -7.72 -0.39 2.84
N ASN A 63 -6.65 0.13 2.23
CA ASN A 63 -5.28 -0.37 2.39
C ASN A 63 -4.82 -0.24 3.87
N GLN A 64 -5.06 0.91 4.50
CA GLN A 64 -4.78 1.08 5.93
C GLN A 64 -5.63 0.13 6.79
N ALA A 65 -6.95 0.04 6.55
CA ALA A 65 -7.86 -0.80 7.32
C ALA A 65 -7.47 -2.28 7.25
N TYR A 66 -7.04 -2.76 6.08
CA TYR A 66 -6.50 -4.11 5.92
C TYR A 66 -5.26 -4.34 6.82
N CYS A 67 -4.31 -3.41 6.84
CA CYS A 67 -3.14 -3.52 7.70
C CYS A 67 -3.51 -3.46 9.19
N ILE A 68 -4.48 -2.63 9.58
CA ILE A 68 -4.99 -2.61 10.97
C ILE A 68 -5.61 -3.95 11.35
N ARG A 69 -6.43 -4.54 10.48
CA ARG A 69 -7.03 -5.86 10.70
C ARG A 69 -5.99 -6.97 10.77
N ASN A 70 -4.92 -6.84 10.01
CA ASN A 70 -3.72 -7.69 10.03
C ASN A 70 -4.03 -9.19 10.08
N PRO A 71 -4.65 -9.78 9.05
CA PRO A 71 -5.14 -11.15 9.13
C PRO A 71 -4.03 -12.21 9.24
N LYS A 72 -2.81 -11.88 8.81
CA LYS A 72 -1.63 -12.75 8.91
C LYS A 72 -0.75 -12.45 10.11
N GLN A 73 -1.14 -11.49 10.95
CA GLN A 73 -0.43 -11.09 12.16
C GLN A 73 1.02 -10.66 11.90
N PHE A 74 1.27 -9.94 10.80
CA PHE A 74 2.59 -9.40 10.50
C PHE A 74 3.03 -8.40 11.56
N GLU A 75 4.33 -8.40 11.85
CA GLU A 75 4.91 -7.48 12.82
C GLU A 75 4.86 -6.05 12.30
N GLY A 76 4.48 -5.10 13.16
CA GLY A 76 4.41 -3.69 12.83
C GLY A 76 3.07 -3.22 12.25
N TYR A 77 2.33 -4.04 11.53
CA TYR A 77 1.05 -3.63 10.91
C TYR A 77 0.09 -3.00 11.92
N SER A 78 -0.28 -1.75 11.66
CA SER A 78 -1.10 -0.94 12.56
C SER A 78 -1.73 0.25 11.82
N ALA A 79 -2.39 1.14 12.57
CA ALA A 79 -2.92 2.40 12.04
C ALA A 79 -1.81 3.38 11.56
N LEU A 80 -0.57 3.19 12.03
CA LEU A 80 0.59 4.04 11.70
C LEU A 80 1.69 3.30 10.94
N GLU A 81 1.53 2.00 10.73
CA GLU A 81 2.45 1.17 9.94
C GLU A 81 1.64 0.37 8.91
N TRP A 82 1.47 0.94 7.74
CA TRP A 82 0.72 0.40 6.60
C TRP A 82 1.26 0.96 5.29
N GLY A 83 0.90 0.33 4.20
CA GLY A 83 1.23 0.82 2.85
C GLY A 83 1.63 -0.31 1.92
N LEU A 84 0.63 -0.95 1.30
CA LEU A 84 0.84 -1.99 0.32
C LEU A 84 0.80 -1.39 -1.09
N THR A 85 1.94 -1.41 -1.75
CA THR A 85 2.10 -0.99 -3.14
C THR A 85 3.23 -1.79 -3.78
N ALA A 86 3.52 -1.56 -5.07
CA ALA A 86 4.69 -2.14 -5.70
C ALA A 86 5.95 -1.59 -5.02
N CYS A 87 6.83 -2.46 -4.60
CA CYS A 87 8.08 -2.12 -3.92
C CYS A 87 9.02 -3.32 -3.86
N ASP A 88 10.26 -3.07 -3.51
CA ASP A 88 11.22 -4.10 -3.18
C ASP A 88 10.84 -4.84 -1.89
N GLY A 89 11.49 -5.96 -1.64
CA GLY A 89 11.27 -6.77 -0.46
C GLY A 89 12.46 -7.63 -0.11
N PRO A 90 12.36 -8.42 0.97
CA PRO A 90 13.54 -9.00 1.60
C PRO A 90 14.26 -10.07 0.79
N ALA A 91 13.53 -10.94 0.11
CA ALA A 91 14.09 -12.06 -0.65
C ALA A 91 13.01 -12.91 -1.29
N TYR A 92 13.32 -13.71 -2.30
CA TYR A 92 12.50 -14.87 -2.71
C TYR A 92 12.72 -16.00 -1.69
N ASP A 93 11.87 -16.05 -0.65
CA ASP A 93 12.03 -16.98 0.45
C ASP A 93 10.67 -17.47 0.97
N LYS A 94 10.64 -18.72 1.43
CA LYS A 94 9.46 -19.29 2.06
C LYS A 94 9.73 -19.57 3.52
N ARG A 95 8.94 -18.98 4.41
CA ARG A 95 9.08 -19.14 5.86
C ARG A 95 7.73 -19.41 6.51
N VAL A 96 7.79 -20.06 7.65
CA VAL A 96 6.61 -20.19 8.50
C VAL A 96 6.60 -19.05 9.52
N TRP A 97 5.52 -18.27 9.50
CA TRP A 97 5.24 -17.20 10.45
C TRP A 97 3.94 -17.49 11.18
N LYS A 98 3.99 -17.60 12.49
CA LYS A 98 2.82 -17.89 13.35
C LYS A 98 1.95 -19.04 12.81
N GLY A 99 2.59 -20.13 12.32
CA GLY A 99 1.93 -21.30 11.79
C GLY A 99 1.42 -21.20 10.35
N GLN A 100 1.66 -20.10 9.66
CA GLN A 100 1.28 -19.89 8.26
C GLN A 100 2.53 -19.84 7.37
N GLU A 101 2.47 -20.47 6.19
CA GLU A 101 3.53 -20.31 5.19
C GLU A 101 3.41 -18.94 4.54
N ILE A 102 4.48 -18.15 4.58
CA ILE A 102 4.61 -16.86 3.91
C ILE A 102 5.63 -17.00 2.79
N ASN A 103 5.23 -16.57 1.60
CA ASN A 103 6.11 -16.45 0.44
C ASN A 103 6.58 -15.00 0.35
N PHE A 104 7.75 -14.72 0.88
CA PHE A 104 8.41 -13.42 0.72
C PHE A 104 8.89 -13.25 -0.72
N GLN A 105 8.87 -12.01 -1.19
CA GLN A 105 9.28 -11.64 -2.55
C GLN A 105 10.37 -10.56 -2.48
N GLU A 106 11.28 -10.55 -3.45
CA GLU A 106 12.18 -9.40 -3.64
C GLU A 106 11.36 -8.20 -4.11
N TYR A 107 11.10 -8.07 -5.41
CA TYR A 107 10.14 -7.08 -5.92
C TYR A 107 8.76 -7.72 -6.09
N SER A 108 7.71 -7.01 -5.69
CA SER A 108 6.33 -7.45 -5.93
C SER A 108 5.34 -6.28 -5.98
N ALA A 109 4.30 -6.45 -6.78
CA ALA A 109 3.13 -5.57 -6.79
C ALA A 109 2.23 -5.89 -5.59
N ARG A 110 2.69 -5.56 -4.37
CA ARG A 110 1.94 -5.80 -3.13
C ARG A 110 0.70 -4.94 -3.08
N GLY A 111 -0.35 -5.50 -2.52
CA GLY A 111 -1.63 -4.80 -2.42
C GLY A 111 -2.72 -5.68 -1.84
N ALA A 112 -3.81 -5.05 -1.43
CA ALA A 112 -4.98 -5.72 -0.89
C ALA A 112 -6.26 -5.09 -1.46
N ALA A 113 -7.08 -5.91 -2.08
CA ALA A 113 -8.37 -5.53 -2.63
C ALA A 113 -9.32 -6.75 -2.60
N ALA A 114 -10.60 -6.55 -2.86
CA ALA A 114 -11.58 -7.64 -2.91
C ALA A 114 -11.23 -8.67 -3.99
N THR A 115 -10.59 -8.22 -5.07
CA THR A 115 -10.18 -9.05 -6.20
C THR A 115 -9.04 -9.99 -5.85
N ARG A 116 -8.06 -9.51 -5.07
CA ARG A 116 -6.86 -10.28 -4.72
C ARG A 116 -6.11 -9.62 -3.57
N ILE A 117 -5.31 -10.41 -2.85
CA ILE A 117 -4.36 -9.96 -1.83
C ILE A 117 -2.98 -10.51 -2.18
N VAL A 118 -2.01 -9.60 -2.29
CA VAL A 118 -0.57 -9.90 -2.45
C VAL A 118 0.16 -9.23 -1.29
N ASP A 119 0.47 -10.01 -0.27
CA ASP A 119 0.97 -9.48 1.00
C ASP A 119 1.89 -10.48 1.70
N ASP A 120 3.10 -10.03 2.00
CA ASP A 120 4.15 -10.75 2.73
C ASP A 120 4.67 -9.98 3.95
N GLY A 121 3.95 -8.93 4.37
CA GLY A 121 4.33 -8.10 5.50
C GLY A 121 5.25 -6.91 5.17
N THR A 122 5.54 -6.68 3.90
CA THR A 122 6.37 -5.55 3.44
C THR A 122 5.54 -4.29 3.30
N ILE A 123 6.04 -3.19 3.85
CA ILE A 123 5.45 -1.84 3.82
C ILE A 123 6.34 -0.91 3.02
N ALA A 124 5.74 -0.11 2.13
CA ALA A 124 6.42 0.95 1.39
C ALA A 124 5.92 2.34 1.85
N PRO A 125 6.80 3.22 2.35
CA PRO A 125 6.42 4.59 2.74
C PRO A 125 5.76 5.40 1.63
N THR A 126 6.13 5.13 0.37
CA THR A 126 5.57 5.78 -0.82
C THR A 126 4.05 5.55 -0.96
N ALA A 127 3.50 4.47 -0.43
CA ALA A 127 2.07 4.21 -0.43
C ALA A 127 1.30 5.30 0.33
N ALA A 128 1.78 5.66 1.54
CA ALA A 128 1.23 6.77 2.31
C ALA A 128 1.62 8.12 1.70
N GLY A 129 2.87 8.29 1.25
CA GLY A 129 3.37 9.52 0.65
C GLY A 129 2.57 9.95 -0.57
N GLY A 130 2.34 9.05 -1.51
CA GLY A 130 1.55 9.29 -2.73
C GLY A 130 0.06 9.49 -2.47
N SER A 131 -0.42 9.12 -1.28
CA SER A 131 -1.84 9.25 -0.89
C SER A 131 -2.15 10.51 -0.08
N ILE A 132 -1.16 11.34 0.27
CA ILE A 132 -1.37 12.61 1.01
C ILE A 132 -2.46 13.50 0.37
N PRO A 133 -2.53 13.67 -0.96
CA PRO A 133 -3.55 14.52 -1.58
C PRO A 133 -5.00 14.05 -1.35
N TYR A 134 -5.19 12.78 -0.97
CA TYR A 134 -6.51 12.15 -0.86
C TYR A 134 -6.92 11.87 0.59
N ALA A 135 -5.96 11.49 1.43
CA ALA A 135 -6.21 11.09 2.82
C ALA A 135 -5.08 11.61 3.76
N PRO A 136 -4.84 12.94 3.81
CA PRO A 136 -3.74 13.50 4.62
C PRO A 136 -3.84 13.14 6.10
N GLU A 137 -5.06 12.96 6.61
CA GLU A 137 -5.34 12.66 8.02
C GLU A 137 -4.80 11.31 8.49
N VAL A 138 -4.60 10.35 7.57
CA VAL A 138 -3.99 9.06 7.89
C VAL A 138 -2.55 8.96 7.37
N CYS A 139 -2.23 9.62 6.26
CA CYS A 139 -0.93 9.54 5.62
C CYS A 139 0.16 10.33 6.37
N ILE A 140 -0.15 11.57 6.80
CA ILE A 140 0.82 12.42 7.49
C ILE A 140 1.24 11.82 8.84
N PRO A 141 0.32 11.35 9.72
CA PRO A 141 0.71 10.68 10.95
C PRO A 141 1.53 9.40 10.71
N THR A 142 1.21 8.63 9.67
CA THR A 142 1.97 7.44 9.27
C THR A 142 3.40 7.79 8.92
N LEU A 143 3.64 8.76 8.02
CA LEU A 143 4.98 9.16 7.62
C LEU A 143 5.76 9.76 8.81
N ALA A 144 5.12 10.55 9.66
CA ALA A 144 5.73 11.08 10.87
C ALA A 144 6.12 9.96 11.84
N HIS A 145 5.29 8.94 12.01
CA HIS A 145 5.61 7.77 12.82
C HIS A 145 6.80 6.99 12.25
N LEU A 146 6.78 6.68 10.95
CA LEU A 146 7.88 5.96 10.30
C LEU A 146 9.20 6.73 10.40
N TRP A 147 9.17 8.05 10.23
CA TRP A 147 10.34 8.90 10.43
C TRP A 147 10.88 8.84 11.86
N ASN A 148 10.01 9.03 12.85
CA ASN A 148 10.43 9.08 14.25
C ASN A 148 10.89 7.72 14.79
N THR A 149 10.36 6.63 14.23
CA THR A 149 10.62 5.27 14.74
C THR A 149 11.79 4.60 14.04
N TYR A 150 11.93 4.83 12.71
CA TYR A 150 12.83 4.05 11.86
C TYR A 150 13.84 4.88 11.08
N SER A 151 14.04 6.16 11.40
CA SER A 151 14.93 7.05 10.61
C SER A 151 16.32 6.47 10.38
N ASP A 152 16.92 5.81 11.38
CA ASP A 152 18.27 5.25 11.26
C ASP A 152 18.40 4.17 10.18
N ASN A 153 17.31 3.46 9.88
CA ASN A 153 17.28 2.38 8.90
C ASN A 153 16.52 2.74 7.61
N LEU A 154 15.43 3.51 7.74
CA LEU A 154 14.46 3.75 6.67
C LEU A 154 14.64 5.10 5.97
N VAL A 155 15.44 6.02 6.53
CA VAL A 155 15.66 7.35 5.96
C VAL A 155 17.13 7.54 5.61
N GLY A 156 17.39 8.18 4.48
CA GLY A 156 18.73 8.50 4.02
C GLY A 156 18.79 9.88 3.38
N GLU A 157 19.83 10.15 2.62
CA GLU A 157 20.11 11.47 2.03
C GLU A 157 18.94 12.01 1.18
N PHE A 158 18.23 11.12 0.48
CA PHE A 158 17.14 11.50 -0.44
C PHE A 158 15.73 11.29 0.14
N GLY A 159 15.60 11.02 1.44
CA GLY A 159 14.32 10.79 2.11
C GLY A 159 14.10 9.33 2.51
N PHE A 160 12.87 8.86 2.45
CA PHE A 160 12.56 7.47 2.74
C PHE A 160 13.16 6.53 1.68
N LYS A 161 13.69 5.40 2.15
CA LYS A 161 14.03 4.25 1.33
C LYS A 161 12.77 3.54 0.87
N ASP A 162 12.88 2.63 -0.11
CA ASP A 162 11.73 2.07 -0.79
C ASP A 162 10.79 1.30 0.14
N ALA A 163 11.30 0.35 0.91
CA ALA A 163 10.45 -0.53 1.72
C ALA A 163 11.13 -1.08 2.97
N PHE A 164 10.31 -1.68 3.86
CA PHE A 164 10.79 -2.43 5.02
C PHE A 164 9.80 -3.55 5.38
N ASN A 165 10.30 -4.57 6.11
CA ASN A 165 9.49 -5.69 6.58
C ASN A 165 9.94 -6.13 7.98
N ARG A 166 9.15 -5.80 8.99
CA ARG A 166 9.44 -6.12 10.39
C ARG A 166 9.27 -7.61 10.71
N THR A 167 8.52 -8.34 9.90
CA THR A 167 8.32 -9.77 10.05
C THR A 167 9.49 -10.60 9.53
N TYR A 168 10.23 -10.07 8.54
CA TYR A 168 11.36 -10.79 7.96
C TYR A 168 12.63 -10.61 8.82
N THR A 169 12.78 -11.43 9.83
CA THR A 169 13.91 -11.46 10.77
C THR A 169 14.91 -12.59 10.49
N PHE A 170 14.83 -13.19 9.30
CA PHE A 170 15.63 -14.37 8.93
C PHE A 170 17.01 -14.02 8.38
N ASN A 171 17.31 -12.75 8.19
CA ASN A 171 18.61 -12.27 7.78
C ASN A 171 19.45 -11.92 9.02
N ALA A 172 20.57 -12.61 9.21
CA ALA A 172 21.46 -12.40 10.35
C ALA A 172 22.04 -10.97 10.47
N SER A 173 22.13 -10.24 9.35
CA SER A 173 22.57 -8.84 9.35
C SER A 173 21.46 -7.83 9.70
N GLN A 174 20.20 -8.27 9.72
CA GLN A 174 19.03 -7.46 10.03
C GLN A 174 18.05 -8.23 10.93
N PRO A 175 18.44 -8.55 12.17
CA PRO A 175 17.67 -9.43 13.04
C PRO A 175 16.35 -8.81 13.54
N ASP A 176 16.23 -7.49 13.50
CA ASP A 176 15.04 -6.73 13.94
C ASP A 176 14.04 -6.43 12.80
N GLY A 177 14.24 -7.05 11.64
CA GLY A 177 13.46 -6.87 10.42
C GLY A 177 14.32 -6.36 9.27
N TRP A 178 13.83 -6.62 8.07
CA TRP A 178 14.49 -6.16 6.86
C TRP A 178 14.14 -4.69 6.57
N PHE A 179 15.15 -3.90 6.21
CA PHE A 179 15.04 -2.53 5.70
C PHE A 179 15.83 -2.42 4.41
N ASP A 180 15.20 -1.85 3.39
CA ASP A 180 15.85 -1.63 2.11
C ASP A 180 17.05 -0.69 2.25
N LYS A 181 17.99 -0.82 1.32
CA LYS A 181 19.14 0.07 1.19
C LYS A 181 18.93 1.12 0.11
N ASP A 182 18.03 0.85 -0.81
CA ASP A 182 17.75 1.65 -1.99
C ASP A 182 16.52 2.55 -1.82
N TYR A 183 16.37 3.52 -2.71
CA TYR A 183 15.28 4.52 -2.69
C TYR A 183 14.21 4.26 -3.75
N LEU A 184 14.52 3.41 -4.70
CA LEU A 184 13.66 3.04 -5.82
C LEU A 184 13.60 1.51 -5.92
N GLY A 185 12.40 0.98 -5.98
CA GLY A 185 12.09 -0.39 -6.30
C GLY A 185 11.77 -0.60 -7.77
#